data_85440d3c022ca14f95c2abc4dc98bb94
#
_entry.id   85440d3c022ca14f95c2abc4dc98bb94
#
_cell.length_a   1.000
_cell.length_b   1.000
_cell.length_c   1.000
_cell.angle_alpha   90.00
_cell.angle_beta   90.00
_cell.angle_gamma   90.00
#
_symmetry.space_group_name_H-M   'P 1'
#
loop_
_entity.id
_entity.type
_entity.pdbx_description
1 polymer ?
#
loop_
_entity_poly.entity_id
_entity_poly.type
_entity_poly.pdbx_seq_one_letter_code
_entity_poly.pdbx_strand_id
1 'polypeptide(L)'
;HIKALAWMIANKKLEIKLILPKHSDGTPLTISELNEQDLLKDEIGIFHNADEPEDLLSFQGFIDVDNKVLGESIKIRVSRPWIEKDRINSDHIAFGNFWNNESYQIGSITCEIKPLSEELLDYFKKEAPATKQDIPKLQKLPTLRQYQKDAVRKWHENDGKGIFEMATGTGKTFTAIACIKKLETIHDNLLVIISAPYTNLVDQWKQELSKWHIDSTILDKGWTKELRQEIQVSNNTDGKKLSVLICSHAKFAREEFLEILEKSKIPTMIIVDEAHHVGAGNTGEDDDGVLVTNGSRKGLSEKYQYRLGLSATIERYFDQDGTDFIRNYFTGSSGDSTVYTMSLKQAIDEEKLCRYNYYPSFVELSEEEFIEYKRLTKLAVSYLSSKHYEERLKGENLIIKRGKIVRDAAAKINAFVDIMKNISDIKHLLLFCSENQYDELEKLLDSPSSLDLKKSPTYHRITYNIPKKKKDRMRILKDFADEDYEIILSNRVLDEGMDVPQAKRCIVLASTGNPTQFIQRRGRVLRKYDDLYKDGSRKTHADIFDILVKPRIYDLDDLESQKLEIGLIRGQLNRIQQMGELAINN
;
A
#
# COMPACT_ATOMS: atom_id res chain seq x y z
N HIS A 1 -15.16 -13.24 22.44
CA HIS A 1 -15.94 -11.98 22.61
C HIS A 1 -16.67 -11.96 23.97
N ILE A 2 -17.40 -13.00 24.37
CA ILE A 2 -18.14 -13.06 25.65
C ILE A 2 -17.23 -12.80 26.86
N LYS A 3 -16.02 -13.38 26.90
CA LYS A 3 -15.06 -13.14 28.01
C LYS A 3 -14.59 -11.68 28.10
N ALA A 4 -14.41 -11.00 26.96
CA ALA A 4 -14.05 -9.58 26.94
C ALA A 4 -15.23 -8.72 27.45
N LEU A 5 -16.44 -9.00 26.98
CA LEU A 5 -17.67 -8.35 27.43
C LEU A 5 -17.86 -8.54 28.94
N ALA A 6 -17.76 -9.80 29.39
CA ALA A 6 -17.88 -10.16 30.81
C ALA A 6 -16.85 -9.43 31.69
N TRP A 7 -15.60 -9.35 31.22
CA TRP A 7 -14.56 -8.61 31.94
C TRP A 7 -14.86 -7.10 32.01
N MET A 8 -15.33 -6.51 30.91
CA MET A 8 -15.67 -5.08 30.88
C MET A 8 -16.82 -4.74 31.84
N ILE A 9 -17.86 -5.57 31.87
CA ILE A 9 -19.01 -5.42 32.78
C ILE A 9 -18.56 -5.62 34.23
N ALA A 10 -17.83 -6.69 34.52
CA ALA A 10 -17.36 -7.00 35.88
C ALA A 10 -16.45 -5.91 36.46
N ASN A 11 -15.66 -5.25 35.61
CA ASN A 11 -14.73 -4.17 35.99
C ASN A 11 -15.32 -2.76 35.83
N LYS A 12 -16.63 -2.64 35.61
CA LYS A 12 -17.35 -1.34 35.45
C LYS A 12 -16.77 -0.48 34.31
N LYS A 13 -16.27 -1.11 33.25
CA LYS A 13 -15.78 -0.45 32.01
C LYS A 13 -16.86 -0.39 30.94
N LEU A 14 -17.96 -1.12 31.13
CA LEU A 14 -19.12 -1.14 30.27
C LEU A 14 -20.35 -1.20 31.13
N GLU A 15 -21.30 -0.30 30.89
CA GLU A 15 -22.63 -0.29 31.45
C GLU A 15 -23.62 -0.69 30.37
N ILE A 16 -24.57 -1.56 30.73
CA ILE A 16 -25.61 -2.02 29.82
C ILE A 16 -26.96 -1.75 30.48
N LYS A 17 -27.89 -1.19 29.74
CA LYS A 17 -29.30 -1.06 30.11
C LYS A 17 -30.15 -1.89 29.16
N LEU A 18 -31.17 -2.53 29.69
CA LEU A 18 -32.14 -3.34 28.97
C LEU A 18 -33.36 -2.51 28.63
N ILE A 19 -33.86 -2.62 27.43
CA ILE A 19 -35.15 -2.07 27.00
C ILE A 19 -36.17 -3.19 27.09
N LEU A 20 -37.15 -3.03 27.95
CA LEU A 20 -38.21 -4.02 28.21
C LEU A 20 -39.54 -3.48 27.69
N PRO A 21 -39.96 -3.85 26.46
CA PRO A 21 -41.24 -3.44 25.92
C PRO A 21 -42.40 -4.17 26.59
N LYS A 22 -43.46 -3.42 26.89
CA LYS A 22 -44.69 -3.88 27.58
C LYS A 22 -45.93 -3.38 26.86
N HIS A 23 -46.99 -4.17 26.92
CA HIS A 23 -48.32 -3.73 26.55
C HIS A 23 -48.84 -2.62 27.49
N SER A 24 -49.92 -1.97 27.10
CA SER A 24 -50.57 -0.91 27.90
C SER A 24 -51.11 -1.42 29.23
N ASP A 25 -51.33 -2.71 29.40
CA ASP A 25 -51.71 -3.37 30.64
C ASP A 25 -50.51 -3.76 31.53
N GLY A 26 -49.28 -3.49 31.08
CA GLY A 26 -48.06 -3.79 31.81
C GLY A 26 -47.51 -5.19 31.59
N THR A 27 -48.13 -6.01 30.78
CA THR A 27 -47.62 -7.37 30.44
C THR A 27 -46.46 -7.27 29.47
N PRO A 28 -45.36 -8.07 29.62
CA PRO A 28 -44.25 -8.09 28.67
C PRO A 28 -44.70 -8.58 27.29
N LEU A 29 -44.17 -7.99 26.20
CA LEU A 29 -44.37 -8.52 24.87
C LEU A 29 -43.63 -9.86 24.72
N THR A 30 -44.27 -10.78 23.97
CA THR A 30 -43.63 -12.03 23.57
C THR A 30 -42.62 -11.80 22.44
N ILE A 31 -41.71 -12.75 22.23
CA ILE A 31 -40.69 -12.66 21.15
C ILE A 31 -41.38 -12.61 19.76
N SER A 32 -42.49 -13.30 19.57
CA SER A 32 -43.26 -13.25 18.32
C SER A 32 -43.80 -11.81 18.07
N GLU A 33 -44.39 -11.20 19.08
CA GLU A 33 -44.90 -9.82 18.99
C GLU A 33 -43.81 -8.78 18.78
N LEU A 34 -42.62 -8.99 19.38
CA LEU A 34 -41.43 -8.14 19.15
C LEU A 34 -40.95 -8.21 17.71
N ASN A 35 -40.96 -9.40 17.10
CA ASN A 35 -40.59 -9.61 15.71
C ASN A 35 -41.63 -9.04 14.74
N GLU A 36 -42.93 -9.22 15.02
CA GLU A 36 -44.00 -8.67 14.17
C GLU A 36 -44.02 -7.13 14.14
N GLN A 37 -43.62 -6.50 15.24
CA GLN A 37 -43.61 -5.05 15.36
C GLN A 37 -42.27 -4.39 15.02
N ASP A 38 -41.31 -5.16 14.52
CA ASP A 38 -39.99 -4.68 14.10
C ASP A 38 -39.16 -3.99 15.23
N LEU A 39 -39.51 -4.25 16.49
CA LEU A 39 -38.92 -3.63 17.67
C LEU A 39 -37.55 -4.17 18.07
N LEU A 40 -37.12 -5.28 17.47
CA LEU A 40 -35.84 -5.94 17.75
C LEU A 40 -34.69 -5.44 16.88
N LYS A 41 -34.92 -4.43 16.01
CA LYS A 41 -33.95 -4.07 14.96
C LYS A 41 -32.88 -3.08 15.39
N ASP A 42 -33.05 -2.33 16.49
CA ASP A 42 -32.21 -1.18 16.79
C ASP A 42 -31.62 -1.19 18.20
N GLU A 43 -30.60 -2.03 18.43
CA GLU A 43 -29.72 -1.87 19.58
C GLU A 43 -28.59 -0.88 19.23
N ILE A 44 -28.49 0.21 20.00
CA ILE A 44 -27.46 1.23 19.82
C ILE A 44 -26.55 1.22 21.03
N GLY A 45 -25.25 1.15 20.79
CA GLY A 45 -24.24 1.33 21.82
C GLY A 45 -23.19 2.35 21.39
N ILE A 46 -22.70 3.10 22.34
CA ILE A 46 -21.66 4.09 22.11
C ILE A 46 -20.46 3.79 23.01
N PHE A 47 -19.29 3.70 22.41
CA PHE A 47 -18.02 3.66 23.11
C PHE A 47 -17.30 4.98 22.89
N HIS A 48 -16.74 5.53 23.93
CA HIS A 48 -15.81 6.64 23.82
C HIS A 48 -14.46 6.25 24.42
N ASN A 49 -13.40 6.79 23.86
CA ASN A 49 -12.07 6.64 24.41
C ASN A 49 -11.91 7.65 25.57
N ALA A 50 -11.52 7.17 26.75
CA ALA A 50 -11.31 8.05 27.89
C ALA A 50 -10.18 9.07 27.66
N ASP A 51 -9.19 8.72 26.83
CA ASP A 51 -8.03 9.55 26.51
C ASP A 51 -8.29 10.52 25.34
N GLU A 52 -9.28 10.20 24.48
CA GLU A 52 -9.69 11.01 23.33
C GLU A 52 -11.22 11.05 23.26
N PRO A 53 -11.88 11.96 23.97
CA PRO A 53 -13.35 12.01 24.07
C PRO A 53 -14.08 12.21 22.72
N GLU A 54 -13.38 12.73 21.71
CA GLU A 54 -13.93 12.91 20.35
C GLU A 54 -13.89 11.62 19.52
N ASP A 55 -13.16 10.60 19.97
CA ASP A 55 -13.06 9.30 19.28
C ASP A 55 -14.22 8.40 19.73
N LEU A 56 -15.41 8.70 19.21
CA LEU A 56 -16.64 7.97 19.47
C LEU A 56 -16.77 6.81 18.51
N LEU A 57 -17.19 5.65 19.01
CA LEU A 57 -17.60 4.51 18.21
C LEU A 57 -19.06 4.23 18.52
N SER A 58 -19.91 4.22 17.51
CA SER A 58 -21.27 3.68 17.65
C SER A 58 -21.34 2.27 17.08
N PHE A 59 -22.14 1.43 17.70
CA PHE A 59 -22.51 0.16 17.12
C PHE A 59 -24.03 0.01 17.11
N GLN A 60 -24.51 -0.62 16.06
CA GLN A 60 -25.91 -0.97 15.90
C GLN A 60 -26.00 -2.44 15.56
N GLY A 61 -26.83 -3.20 16.25
CA GLY A 61 -26.95 -4.64 16.00
C GLY A 61 -27.91 -5.31 16.96
N PHE A 62 -28.15 -6.58 16.70
CA PHE A 62 -29.05 -7.45 17.47
C PHE A 62 -28.26 -8.58 18.13
N ILE A 63 -28.49 -8.82 19.42
CA ILE A 63 -27.96 -9.97 20.16
C ILE A 63 -29.15 -10.90 20.47
N ASP A 64 -29.29 -11.97 19.69
CA ASP A 64 -30.26 -13.03 20.01
C ASP A 64 -29.73 -13.90 21.14
N VAL A 65 -30.32 -13.74 22.33
CA VAL A 65 -29.89 -14.44 23.55
C VAL A 65 -30.54 -15.84 23.66
N ASP A 66 -31.62 -16.11 22.92
CA ASP A 66 -32.41 -17.34 23.05
C ASP A 66 -31.98 -18.48 22.12
N ASN A 67 -31.16 -18.22 21.12
CA ASN A 67 -30.70 -19.29 20.25
C ASN A 67 -29.45 -19.97 20.81
N LYS A 68 -29.59 -21.19 21.26
CA LYS A 68 -28.52 -22.11 21.69
C LYS A 68 -27.43 -22.36 20.63
N VAL A 69 -27.49 -21.70 19.50
CA VAL A 69 -26.53 -21.77 18.40
C VAL A 69 -25.77 -20.47 18.34
N LEU A 70 -24.80 -20.32 19.21
CA LEU A 70 -23.73 -19.27 19.16
C LEU A 70 -22.86 -19.39 17.89
N GLY A 71 -23.41 -19.76 16.75
CA GLY A 71 -22.69 -20.00 15.50
C GLY A 71 -23.09 -19.10 14.34
N GLU A 72 -24.26 -18.49 14.34
CA GLU A 72 -24.72 -17.72 13.19
C GLU A 72 -25.21 -16.32 13.56
N SER A 73 -24.44 -15.33 13.13
CA SER A 73 -24.78 -13.93 12.89
C SER A 73 -25.15 -13.04 14.07
N ILE A 74 -24.17 -12.69 14.91
CA ILE A 74 -24.20 -11.36 15.54
C ILE A 74 -23.86 -10.35 14.45
N LYS A 75 -24.85 -9.66 13.87
CA LYS A 75 -24.63 -8.57 12.92
C LYS A 75 -24.44 -7.28 13.71
N ILE A 76 -23.19 -6.96 14.04
CA ILE A 76 -22.84 -5.66 14.65
C ILE A 76 -22.27 -4.77 13.56
N ARG A 77 -22.91 -3.63 13.34
CA ARG A 77 -22.34 -2.54 12.52
C ARG A 77 -21.60 -1.58 13.47
N VAL A 78 -20.34 -1.32 13.17
CA VAL A 78 -19.52 -0.38 13.93
C VAL A 78 -19.27 0.85 13.07
N SER A 79 -19.78 2.00 13.49
CA SER A 79 -19.57 3.29 12.85
C SER A 79 -18.42 4.04 13.49
N ARG A 80 -17.62 4.74 12.68
CA ARG A 80 -16.42 5.45 13.12
C ARG A 80 -16.48 6.93 12.73
N PRO A 81 -16.03 7.89 13.60
CA PRO A 81 -16.18 9.32 13.38
C PRO A 81 -15.61 9.84 12.06
N TRP A 82 -14.49 9.29 11.65
CA TRP A 82 -13.80 9.71 10.44
C TRP A 82 -14.39 9.09 9.14
N ILE A 83 -15.34 8.15 9.28
CA ILE A 83 -16.06 7.55 8.14
C ILE A 83 -17.52 8.03 8.10
N GLU A 84 -18.17 8.13 9.28
CA GLU A 84 -19.61 8.35 9.39
C GLU A 84 -19.94 9.37 10.51
N LYS A 85 -19.32 10.55 10.50
CA LYS A 85 -19.47 11.55 11.55
C LYS A 85 -20.92 11.94 11.83
N ASP A 86 -21.71 12.18 10.77
CA ASP A 86 -23.09 12.61 10.92
C ASP A 86 -23.96 11.51 11.53
N ARG A 87 -23.70 10.26 11.15
CA ARG A 87 -24.39 9.10 11.69
C ARG A 87 -24.07 8.91 13.18
N ILE A 88 -22.79 8.99 13.55
CA ILE A 88 -22.40 8.86 14.95
C ILE A 88 -23.02 9.98 15.80
N ASN A 89 -23.09 11.19 15.29
CA ASN A 89 -23.76 12.28 15.98
C ASN A 89 -25.26 11.98 16.18
N SER A 90 -25.93 11.46 15.14
CA SER A 90 -27.32 11.03 15.22
C SER A 90 -27.51 9.88 16.22
N ASP A 91 -26.64 8.86 16.15
CA ASP A 91 -26.65 7.73 17.08
C ASP A 91 -26.39 8.20 18.53
N HIS A 92 -25.48 9.16 18.72
CA HIS A 92 -25.17 9.71 20.04
C HIS A 92 -26.36 10.47 20.66
N ILE A 93 -27.06 11.26 19.84
CA ILE A 93 -28.27 11.98 20.28
C ILE A 93 -29.39 10.97 20.61
N ALA A 94 -29.63 10.00 19.74
CA ALA A 94 -30.61 8.95 19.95
C ALA A 94 -30.31 8.14 21.21
N PHE A 95 -29.05 7.69 21.37
CA PHE A 95 -28.60 6.98 22.55
C PHE A 95 -28.79 7.80 23.84
N GLY A 96 -28.40 9.08 23.83
CA GLY A 96 -28.56 9.95 24.98
C GLY A 96 -30.03 10.11 25.39
N ASN A 97 -30.94 10.18 24.44
CA ASN A 97 -32.37 10.25 24.70
C ASN A 97 -32.90 8.97 25.36
N PHE A 98 -32.40 7.79 24.94
CA PHE A 98 -32.78 6.52 25.58
C PHE A 98 -32.08 6.33 26.94
N TRP A 99 -30.78 6.60 27.00
CA TRP A 99 -29.95 6.33 28.18
C TRP A 99 -30.40 7.09 29.45
N ASN A 100 -30.87 8.32 29.27
CA ASN A 100 -31.23 9.20 30.37
C ASN A 100 -32.71 9.09 30.79
N ASN A 101 -33.51 8.33 30.06
CA ASN A 101 -34.90 8.13 30.37
C ASN A 101 -35.13 6.81 31.12
N GLU A 102 -36.17 6.73 31.94
CA GLU A 102 -36.61 5.51 32.61
C GLU A 102 -37.58 4.69 31.72
N SER A 103 -38.27 5.36 30.83
CA SER A 103 -39.17 4.73 29.85
C SER A 103 -39.42 5.65 28.66
N TYR A 104 -39.84 5.07 27.53
CA TYR A 104 -40.35 5.79 26.37
C TYR A 104 -41.50 5.02 25.69
N GLN A 105 -42.27 5.68 24.83
CA GLN A 105 -43.39 5.05 24.13
C GLN A 105 -43.15 4.92 22.63
N ILE A 106 -43.51 3.78 22.07
CA ILE A 106 -43.59 3.53 20.63
C ILE A 106 -45.04 3.13 20.32
N GLY A 107 -45.84 4.04 19.81
CA GLY A 107 -47.27 3.78 19.60
C GLY A 107 -47.97 3.45 20.91
N SER A 108 -48.56 2.27 21.03
CA SER A 108 -49.23 1.74 22.22
C SER A 108 -48.31 0.96 23.18
N ILE A 109 -47.01 0.84 22.84
CA ILE A 109 -46.06 0.04 23.61
C ILE A 109 -45.24 0.96 24.51
N THR A 110 -45.12 0.61 25.79
CA THR A 110 -44.25 1.26 26.76
C THR A 110 -42.96 0.48 26.89
N CYS A 111 -41.82 1.10 26.58
CA CYS A 111 -40.50 0.50 26.71
C CYS A 111 -39.87 1.00 28.02
N GLU A 112 -39.75 0.14 29.03
CA GLU A 112 -39.01 0.44 30.27
C GLU A 112 -37.52 0.27 30.04
N ILE A 113 -36.70 1.16 30.57
CA ILE A 113 -35.24 1.09 30.55
C ILE A 113 -34.71 0.69 31.89
N LYS A 114 -34.11 -0.48 32.00
CA LYS A 114 -33.59 -1.01 33.26
C LYS A 114 -32.12 -1.39 33.18
N PRO A 115 -31.35 -1.21 34.27
CA PRO A 115 -30.02 -1.78 34.36
C PRO A 115 -30.09 -3.31 34.29
N LEU A 116 -28.97 -3.95 33.99
CA LEU A 116 -28.86 -5.43 34.06
C LEU A 116 -29.29 -5.93 35.43
N SER A 117 -30.03 -7.03 35.46
CA SER A 117 -30.40 -7.68 36.73
C SER A 117 -29.16 -8.17 37.50
N GLU A 118 -29.28 -8.31 38.82
CA GLU A 118 -28.17 -8.83 39.64
C GLU A 118 -27.75 -10.24 39.18
N GLU A 119 -28.69 -11.08 38.76
CA GLU A 119 -28.41 -12.41 38.27
C GLU A 119 -27.54 -12.40 36.99
N LEU A 120 -27.83 -11.50 36.05
CA LEU A 120 -27.04 -11.34 34.83
C LEU A 120 -25.67 -10.73 35.15
N LEU A 121 -25.60 -9.76 36.06
CA LEU A 121 -24.33 -9.19 36.51
C LEU A 121 -23.43 -10.26 37.15
N ASP A 122 -24.00 -11.13 38.00
CA ASP A 122 -23.25 -12.23 38.60
C ASP A 122 -22.84 -13.31 37.60
N TYR A 123 -23.66 -13.57 36.60
CA TYR A 123 -23.26 -14.42 35.48
C TYR A 123 -22.04 -13.86 34.77
N PHE A 124 -22.06 -12.57 34.39
CA PHE A 124 -20.90 -11.94 33.72
C PHE A 124 -19.67 -11.89 34.63
N LYS A 125 -19.82 -11.67 35.93
CA LYS A 125 -18.69 -11.74 36.88
C LYS A 125 -18.05 -13.12 36.94
N LYS A 126 -18.85 -14.19 36.87
CA LYS A 126 -18.36 -15.58 36.85
C LYS A 126 -17.63 -15.93 35.54
N GLU A 127 -18.13 -15.43 34.43
CA GLU A 127 -17.53 -15.64 33.10
C GLU A 127 -16.33 -14.73 32.82
N ALA A 128 -16.12 -13.70 33.62
CA ALA A 128 -15.03 -12.75 33.45
C ALA A 128 -13.68 -13.41 33.75
N PRO A 129 -12.69 -13.27 32.86
CA PRO A 129 -11.34 -13.72 33.13
C PRO A 129 -10.71 -12.97 34.30
N ALA A 130 -9.86 -13.65 35.07
CA ALA A 130 -9.24 -13.12 36.27
C ALA A 130 -8.39 -11.85 36.03
N THR A 131 -7.74 -11.79 34.88
CA THR A 131 -6.90 -10.65 34.51
C THR A 131 -7.22 -10.12 33.11
N LYS A 132 -6.89 -8.84 32.85
CA LYS A 132 -6.98 -8.25 31.50
C LYS A 132 -6.11 -8.95 30.47
N GLN A 133 -5.04 -9.63 30.92
CA GLN A 133 -4.12 -10.38 30.05
C GLN A 133 -4.74 -11.67 29.50
N ASP A 134 -5.71 -12.23 30.22
CA ASP A 134 -6.43 -13.45 29.83
C ASP A 134 -7.58 -13.18 28.85
N ILE A 135 -7.86 -11.91 28.57
CA ILE A 135 -8.79 -11.52 27.51
C ILE A 135 -8.08 -11.79 26.17
N PRO A 136 -8.68 -12.58 25.26
CA PRO A 136 -8.13 -12.68 23.92
C PRO A 136 -7.90 -11.28 23.37
N LYS A 137 -6.65 -10.93 23.05
CA LYS A 137 -6.31 -9.63 22.47
C LYS A 137 -7.14 -9.47 21.19
N LEU A 138 -8.20 -8.68 21.27
CA LEU A 138 -8.83 -8.13 20.07
C LEU A 138 -7.71 -7.37 19.37
N GLN A 139 -7.32 -7.83 18.21
CA GLN A 139 -6.36 -7.07 17.38
C GLN A 139 -7.01 -5.70 17.16
N LYS A 140 -6.38 -4.66 17.71
CA LYS A 140 -6.85 -3.29 17.49
C LYS A 140 -6.91 -3.08 15.99
N LEU A 141 -8.09 -2.71 15.50
CA LEU A 141 -8.19 -2.27 14.11
C LEU A 141 -7.25 -1.08 13.92
N PRO A 142 -6.56 -1.04 12.81
CA PRO A 142 -5.61 0.02 12.54
C PRO A 142 -6.27 1.40 12.59
N THR A 143 -5.65 2.36 13.25
CA THR A 143 -6.15 3.74 13.34
C THR A 143 -5.59 4.59 12.21
N LEU A 144 -6.45 5.29 11.48
CA LEU A 144 -6.02 6.23 10.45
C LEU A 144 -5.47 7.51 11.06
N ARG A 145 -4.37 7.97 10.47
CA ARG A 145 -3.81 9.30 10.73
C ARG A 145 -4.69 10.37 10.08
N GLN A 146 -4.61 11.62 10.54
CA GLN A 146 -5.48 12.69 10.05
C GLN A 146 -5.41 12.86 8.52
N TYR A 147 -4.22 12.90 7.93
CA TYR A 147 -4.06 13.03 6.47
C TYR A 147 -4.71 11.87 5.69
N GLN A 148 -4.76 10.65 6.24
CA GLN A 148 -5.43 9.51 5.62
C GLN A 148 -6.95 9.67 5.68
N LYS A 149 -7.49 10.18 6.81
CA LYS A 149 -8.90 10.53 6.95
C LYS A 149 -9.31 11.59 5.91
N ASP A 150 -8.45 12.62 5.74
CA ASP A 150 -8.68 13.68 4.75
C ASP A 150 -8.64 13.17 3.31
N ALA A 151 -7.73 12.25 3.01
CA ALA A 151 -7.66 11.61 1.69
C ALA A 151 -8.93 10.81 1.37
N VAL A 152 -9.40 9.99 2.33
CA VAL A 152 -10.65 9.23 2.19
C VAL A 152 -11.85 10.15 1.99
N ARG A 153 -11.92 11.25 2.76
CA ARG A 153 -13.01 12.24 2.65
C ARG A 153 -13.03 12.88 1.26
N LYS A 154 -11.89 13.41 0.79
CA LYS A 154 -11.78 14.04 -0.54
C LYS A 154 -12.12 13.09 -1.68
N TRP A 155 -11.67 11.83 -1.60
CA TRP A 155 -12.02 10.82 -2.58
C TRP A 155 -13.52 10.54 -2.60
N HIS A 156 -14.16 10.47 -1.44
CA HIS A 156 -15.60 10.28 -1.35
C HIS A 156 -16.40 11.48 -1.88
N GLU A 157 -15.96 12.71 -1.58
CA GLU A 157 -16.53 13.95 -2.08
C GLU A 157 -16.38 14.08 -3.61
N ASN A 158 -15.44 13.37 -4.22
CA ASN A 158 -15.23 13.30 -5.68
C ASN A 158 -15.89 12.06 -6.30
N ASP A 159 -17.09 11.70 -5.85
CA ASP A 159 -17.89 10.55 -6.30
C ASP A 159 -17.19 9.20 -6.19
N GLY A 160 -16.26 9.06 -5.26
CA GLY A 160 -15.47 7.84 -5.11
C GLY A 160 -14.54 7.56 -6.30
N LYS A 161 -14.06 8.59 -6.98
CA LYS A 161 -13.08 8.51 -8.06
C LYS A 161 -11.87 9.39 -7.74
N GLY A 162 -10.68 8.90 -8.05
CA GLY A 162 -9.48 9.70 -7.88
C GLY A 162 -8.21 8.91 -7.70
N ILE A 163 -7.11 9.64 -7.68
CA ILE A 163 -5.76 9.13 -7.47
C ILE A 163 -5.23 9.65 -6.13
N PHE A 164 -4.65 8.78 -5.33
CA PHE A 164 -3.79 9.16 -4.22
C PHE A 164 -2.34 9.18 -4.70
N GLU A 165 -1.81 10.38 -4.92
CA GLU A 165 -0.42 10.60 -5.26
C GLU A 165 0.36 10.88 -3.97
N MET A 166 0.83 9.81 -3.33
CA MET A 166 1.44 9.85 -2.02
C MET A 166 2.82 9.21 -2.05
N ALA A 167 3.80 9.82 -1.37
CA ALA A 167 5.15 9.28 -1.28
C ALA A 167 5.16 7.82 -0.80
N THR A 168 6.15 7.04 -1.24
CA THR A 168 6.31 5.65 -0.81
C THR A 168 6.52 5.59 0.70
N GLY A 169 5.83 4.66 1.40
CA GLY A 169 5.95 4.52 2.85
C GLY A 169 4.96 5.37 3.67
N THR A 170 4.12 6.19 3.04
CA THR A 170 3.10 7.01 3.74
C THR A 170 1.79 6.28 3.99
N GLY A 171 1.68 4.99 3.66
CA GLY A 171 0.50 4.18 3.95
C GLY A 171 -0.64 4.30 2.93
N LYS A 172 -0.33 4.43 1.63
CA LYS A 172 -1.30 4.39 0.52
C LYS A 172 -2.28 3.23 0.63
N THR A 173 -1.76 2.00 0.80
CA THR A 173 -2.55 0.78 0.94
C THR A 173 -3.55 0.87 2.09
N PHE A 174 -3.11 1.39 3.23
CA PHE A 174 -3.93 1.61 4.41
C PHE A 174 -5.08 2.58 4.15
N THR A 175 -4.77 3.69 3.48
CA THR A 175 -5.77 4.70 3.09
C THR A 175 -6.78 4.14 2.10
N ALA A 176 -6.32 3.30 1.16
CA ALA A 176 -7.21 2.64 0.20
C ALA A 176 -8.16 1.63 0.85
N ILE A 177 -7.68 0.86 1.85
CA ILE A 177 -8.54 -0.05 2.61
C ILE A 177 -9.62 0.75 3.38
N ALA A 178 -9.29 1.92 3.87
CA ALA A 178 -10.28 2.79 4.50
C ALA A 178 -11.36 3.29 3.51
N CYS A 179 -11.03 3.49 2.23
CA CYS A 179 -12.04 3.75 1.20
C CYS A 179 -12.99 2.57 1.01
N ILE A 180 -12.48 1.32 1.04
CA ILE A 180 -13.34 0.12 1.03
C ILE A 180 -14.29 0.16 2.22
N LYS A 181 -13.77 0.39 3.43
CA LYS A 181 -14.59 0.47 4.65
C LYS A 181 -15.62 1.61 4.58
N LYS A 182 -15.30 2.74 3.95
CA LYS A 182 -16.28 3.82 3.71
C LYS A 182 -17.43 3.34 2.83
N LEU A 183 -17.14 2.67 1.70
CA LEU A 183 -18.18 2.14 0.82
C LEU A 183 -19.00 1.01 1.46
N GLU A 184 -18.39 0.17 2.28
CA GLU A 184 -19.09 -0.86 3.05
C GLU A 184 -20.17 -0.30 3.97
N THR A 185 -20.06 0.98 4.38
CA THR A 185 -21.11 1.64 5.17
C THR A 185 -22.26 2.16 4.33
N ILE A 186 -22.07 2.30 3.02
CA ILE A 186 -23.05 2.88 2.09
C ILE A 186 -23.82 1.80 1.34
N HIS A 187 -23.15 0.68 1.06
CA HIS A 187 -23.69 -0.41 0.26
C HIS A 187 -23.82 -1.69 1.06
N ASP A 188 -24.95 -2.34 0.96
CA ASP A 188 -25.14 -3.67 1.55
C ASP A 188 -24.31 -4.71 0.80
N ASN A 189 -24.26 -4.67 -0.52
CA ASN A 189 -23.43 -5.52 -1.35
C ASN A 189 -22.42 -4.68 -2.13
N LEU A 190 -21.13 -5.04 -2.02
CA LEU A 190 -20.03 -4.36 -2.70
C LEU A 190 -19.00 -5.37 -3.22
N LEU A 191 -18.67 -5.27 -4.50
CA LEU A 191 -17.56 -6.00 -5.11
C LEU A 191 -16.36 -5.06 -5.26
N VAL A 192 -15.22 -5.44 -4.70
CA VAL A 192 -13.95 -4.71 -4.81
C VAL A 192 -12.95 -5.56 -5.56
N ILE A 193 -12.40 -5.01 -6.62
CA ILE A 193 -11.26 -5.57 -7.35
C ILE A 193 -10.02 -4.77 -6.99
N ILE A 194 -8.96 -5.46 -6.57
CA ILE A 194 -7.65 -4.83 -6.31
C ILE A 194 -6.68 -5.37 -7.34
N SER A 195 -6.11 -4.49 -8.14
CA SER A 195 -5.13 -4.84 -9.16
C SER A 195 -3.75 -4.31 -8.77
N ALA A 196 -2.73 -5.17 -8.81
CA ALA A 196 -1.35 -4.82 -8.49
C ALA A 196 -0.38 -5.30 -9.60
N PRO A 197 0.76 -4.63 -9.84
CA PRO A 197 1.65 -4.99 -10.94
C PRO A 197 2.31 -6.36 -10.74
N TYR A 198 2.64 -6.75 -9.51
CA TYR A 198 3.43 -7.94 -9.21
C TYR A 198 2.75 -8.86 -8.21
N THR A 199 3.08 -10.15 -8.27
CA THR A 199 2.50 -11.18 -7.40
C THR A 199 2.85 -11.00 -5.91
N ASN A 200 4.02 -10.43 -5.61
CA ASN A 200 4.38 -10.11 -4.22
C ASN A 200 3.49 -9.01 -3.62
N LEU A 201 3.10 -8.02 -4.41
CA LEU A 201 2.15 -6.97 -3.98
C LEU A 201 0.75 -7.54 -3.78
N VAL A 202 0.31 -8.46 -4.65
CA VAL A 202 -0.97 -9.17 -4.50
C VAL A 202 -1.07 -9.86 -3.12
N ASP A 203 0.00 -10.54 -2.73
CA ASP A 203 0.04 -11.19 -1.41
C ASP A 203 0.13 -10.19 -0.24
N GLN A 204 0.83 -9.07 -0.44
CA GLN A 204 0.90 -8.01 0.57
C GLN A 204 -0.48 -7.40 0.81
N TRP A 205 -1.25 -7.16 -0.26
CA TRP A 205 -2.63 -6.68 -0.14
C TRP A 205 -3.48 -7.61 0.71
N LYS A 206 -3.38 -8.93 0.50
CA LYS A 206 -4.10 -9.91 1.32
C LYS A 206 -3.75 -9.80 2.80
N GLN A 207 -2.45 -9.65 3.11
CA GLN A 207 -2.00 -9.49 4.50
C GLN A 207 -2.50 -8.18 5.11
N GLU A 208 -2.46 -7.06 4.37
CA GLU A 208 -2.95 -5.77 4.86
C GLU A 208 -4.47 -5.80 5.10
N LEU A 209 -5.26 -6.38 4.18
CA LEU A 209 -6.70 -6.55 4.35
C LEU A 209 -7.05 -7.39 5.59
N SER A 210 -6.28 -8.44 5.87
CA SER A 210 -6.51 -9.28 7.05
C SER A 210 -6.35 -8.52 8.37
N LYS A 211 -5.48 -7.50 8.43
CA LYS A 211 -5.35 -6.62 9.60
C LYS A 211 -6.61 -5.80 9.87
N TRP A 212 -7.43 -5.59 8.84
CA TRP A 212 -8.71 -4.90 8.90
C TRP A 212 -9.91 -5.87 9.04
N HIS A 213 -9.63 -7.16 9.26
CA HIS A 213 -10.64 -8.21 9.28
C HIS A 213 -11.50 -8.25 8.00
N ILE A 214 -10.85 -8.01 6.85
CA ILE A 214 -11.47 -8.14 5.54
C ILE A 214 -10.97 -9.43 4.90
N ASP A 215 -11.88 -10.34 4.63
CA ASP A 215 -11.60 -11.54 3.86
C ASP A 215 -11.41 -11.18 2.39
N SER A 216 -10.41 -11.79 1.75
CA SER A 216 -10.11 -11.54 0.35
C SER A 216 -9.62 -12.77 -0.38
N THR A 217 -9.95 -12.89 -1.65
CA THR A 217 -9.56 -13.99 -2.52
C THR A 217 -8.53 -13.52 -3.54
N ILE A 218 -7.41 -14.23 -3.64
CA ILE A 218 -6.42 -13.99 -4.70
C ILE A 218 -6.86 -14.79 -5.92
N LEU A 219 -7.10 -14.09 -7.03
CA LEU A 219 -7.39 -14.71 -8.31
C LEU A 219 -6.09 -15.25 -8.92
N ASP A 220 -5.84 -16.56 -8.84
CA ASP A 220 -4.65 -17.20 -9.38
C ASP A 220 -5.01 -18.29 -10.43
N LYS A 221 -4.64 -19.53 -10.25
CA LYS A 221 -5.00 -20.62 -11.16
C LYS A 221 -6.49 -20.92 -11.05
N GLY A 222 -7.18 -20.94 -12.21
CA GLY A 222 -8.65 -21.14 -12.22
C GLY A 222 -9.45 -19.88 -11.88
N TRP A 223 -8.84 -18.72 -11.90
CA TRP A 223 -9.43 -17.43 -11.54
C TRP A 223 -10.76 -17.10 -12.22
N THR A 224 -10.98 -17.60 -13.44
CA THR A 224 -12.24 -17.36 -14.19
C THR A 224 -13.44 -18.02 -13.49
N LYS A 225 -13.25 -19.22 -12.95
CA LYS A 225 -14.27 -19.91 -12.16
C LYS A 225 -14.55 -19.17 -10.85
N GLU A 226 -13.50 -18.78 -10.15
CA GLU A 226 -13.59 -18.04 -8.89
C GLU A 226 -14.30 -16.69 -9.07
N LEU A 227 -13.93 -15.92 -10.09
CA LEU A 227 -14.55 -14.64 -10.40
C LEU A 227 -16.04 -14.80 -10.74
N ARG A 228 -16.39 -15.79 -11.59
CA ARG A 228 -17.80 -16.08 -11.94
C ARG A 228 -18.62 -16.48 -10.72
N GLN A 229 -18.07 -17.35 -9.90
CA GLN A 229 -18.74 -17.82 -8.69
C GLN A 229 -18.97 -16.65 -7.71
N GLU A 230 -17.96 -15.80 -7.50
CA GLU A 230 -18.06 -14.68 -6.58
C GLU A 230 -19.10 -13.65 -7.06
N ILE A 231 -19.12 -13.31 -8.34
CA ILE A 231 -20.12 -12.40 -8.91
C ILE A 231 -21.52 -13.01 -8.81
N GLN A 232 -21.68 -14.30 -9.09
CA GLN A 232 -22.96 -14.98 -8.99
C GLN A 232 -23.49 -14.98 -7.55
N VAL A 233 -22.64 -15.31 -6.58
CA VAL A 233 -23.01 -15.28 -5.16
C VAL A 233 -23.36 -13.86 -4.73
N SER A 234 -22.54 -12.87 -5.07
CA SER A 234 -22.78 -11.48 -4.70
C SER A 234 -24.06 -10.90 -5.32
N ASN A 235 -24.38 -11.27 -6.57
CA ASN A 235 -25.63 -10.83 -7.22
C ASN A 235 -26.89 -11.43 -6.59
N ASN A 236 -26.79 -12.59 -5.92
CA ASN A 236 -27.91 -13.34 -5.37
C ASN A 236 -27.96 -13.33 -3.84
N THR A 237 -27.07 -12.58 -3.19
CA THR A 237 -27.07 -12.48 -1.73
C THR A 237 -28.05 -11.42 -1.28
N ASP A 238 -29.07 -11.83 -0.53
CA ASP A 238 -29.92 -10.92 0.22
C ASP A 238 -29.22 -10.60 1.54
N GLY A 239 -28.84 -9.34 1.73
CA GLY A 239 -28.14 -8.87 2.91
C GLY A 239 -26.71 -8.38 2.64
N LYS A 240 -25.98 -8.07 3.71
CA LYS A 240 -24.68 -7.39 3.64
C LYS A 240 -23.55 -8.33 3.22
N LYS A 241 -22.91 -8.04 2.09
CA LYS A 241 -21.74 -8.78 1.62
C LYS A 241 -20.67 -7.87 1.03
N LEU A 242 -19.46 -7.94 1.59
CA LEU A 242 -18.25 -7.35 1.00
C LEU A 242 -17.43 -8.46 0.33
N SER A 243 -17.27 -8.37 -0.98
CA SER A 243 -16.46 -9.30 -1.77
C SER A 243 -15.21 -8.58 -2.25
N VAL A 244 -14.02 -9.05 -1.82
CA VAL A 244 -12.74 -8.46 -2.21
C VAL A 244 -11.89 -9.47 -2.96
N LEU A 245 -11.58 -9.15 -4.21
CA LEU A 245 -10.78 -9.98 -5.11
C LEU A 245 -9.47 -9.25 -5.46
N ILE A 246 -8.35 -9.96 -5.42
CA ILE A 246 -7.03 -9.41 -5.69
C ILE A 246 -6.44 -10.12 -6.89
N CYS A 247 -5.91 -9.37 -7.86
CA CYS A 247 -5.30 -9.92 -9.07
C CYS A 247 -4.10 -9.10 -9.54
N SER A 248 -3.35 -9.64 -10.49
CA SER A 248 -2.30 -8.89 -11.19
C SER A 248 -2.88 -8.01 -12.29
N HIS A 249 -2.17 -6.92 -12.66
CA HIS A 249 -2.53 -6.07 -13.80
C HIS A 249 -2.72 -6.87 -15.11
N ALA A 250 -1.92 -7.89 -15.32
CA ALA A 250 -2.05 -8.76 -16.49
C ALA A 250 -3.35 -9.57 -16.51
N LYS A 251 -3.92 -9.91 -15.35
CA LYS A 251 -5.18 -10.66 -15.27
C LYS A 251 -6.40 -9.76 -15.46
N PHE A 252 -6.45 -8.63 -14.76
CA PHE A 252 -7.64 -7.75 -14.84
C PHE A 252 -7.83 -7.12 -16.23
N ALA A 253 -6.77 -7.08 -17.03
CA ALA A 253 -6.80 -6.55 -18.38
C ALA A 253 -7.26 -7.56 -19.45
N ARG A 254 -7.55 -8.82 -19.08
CA ARG A 254 -8.01 -9.83 -20.02
C ARG A 254 -9.47 -9.61 -20.42
N GLU A 255 -9.80 -9.80 -21.69
CA GLU A 255 -11.17 -9.67 -22.19
C GLU A 255 -12.14 -10.56 -21.42
N GLU A 256 -11.75 -11.81 -21.16
CA GLU A 256 -12.56 -12.74 -20.38
C GLU A 256 -12.86 -12.21 -18.95
N PHE A 257 -11.94 -11.46 -18.34
CA PHE A 257 -12.17 -10.82 -17.05
C PHE A 257 -13.28 -9.77 -17.13
N LEU A 258 -13.23 -8.94 -18.15
CA LEU A 258 -14.22 -7.88 -18.38
C LEU A 258 -15.58 -8.47 -18.72
N GLU A 259 -15.64 -9.48 -19.58
CA GLU A 259 -16.90 -10.17 -19.91
C GLU A 259 -17.59 -10.78 -18.68
N ILE A 260 -16.82 -11.29 -17.73
CA ILE A 260 -17.35 -11.83 -16.48
C ILE A 260 -17.79 -10.68 -15.57
N LEU A 261 -17.00 -9.61 -15.47
CA LEU A 261 -17.28 -8.42 -14.66
C LEU A 261 -18.58 -7.73 -15.08
N GLU A 262 -18.86 -7.65 -16.40
CA GLU A 262 -20.10 -7.05 -16.93
C GLU A 262 -21.37 -7.71 -16.39
N LYS A 263 -21.30 -8.94 -15.91
CA LYS A 263 -22.42 -9.66 -15.30
C LYS A 263 -22.68 -9.26 -13.85
N SER A 264 -21.85 -8.42 -13.25
CA SER A 264 -22.09 -7.89 -11.91
C SER A 264 -23.26 -6.92 -11.93
N LYS A 265 -24.20 -7.10 -10.99
CA LYS A 265 -25.37 -6.22 -10.78
C LYS A 265 -25.20 -5.31 -9.57
N ILE A 266 -24.17 -5.53 -8.77
CA ILE A 266 -23.88 -4.77 -7.55
C ILE A 266 -22.86 -3.67 -7.81
N PRO A 267 -22.79 -2.65 -6.95
CA PRO A 267 -21.74 -1.64 -7.00
C PRO A 267 -20.34 -2.26 -7.03
N THR A 268 -19.50 -1.76 -7.92
CA THR A 268 -18.15 -2.28 -8.10
C THR A 268 -17.11 -1.19 -7.91
N MET A 269 -16.03 -1.52 -7.20
CA MET A 269 -14.86 -0.66 -7.00
C MET A 269 -13.62 -1.30 -7.62
N ILE A 270 -12.79 -0.49 -8.27
CA ILE A 270 -11.42 -0.86 -8.64
C ILE A 270 -10.42 -0.07 -7.82
N ILE A 271 -9.43 -0.75 -7.27
CA ILE A 271 -8.21 -0.15 -6.73
C ILE A 271 -7.06 -0.61 -7.62
N VAL A 272 -6.35 0.35 -8.20
CA VAL A 272 -5.17 0.09 -9.05
C VAL A 272 -3.93 0.54 -8.28
N ASP A 273 -3.17 -0.42 -7.78
CA ASP A 273 -1.89 -0.13 -7.11
C ASP A 273 -0.81 0.14 -8.14
N GLU A 274 0.11 1.07 -7.82
CA GLU A 274 1.12 1.59 -8.75
C GLU A 274 0.48 1.95 -10.12
N ALA A 275 -0.55 2.78 -10.09
CA ALA A 275 -1.43 3.10 -11.22
C ALA A 275 -0.68 3.61 -12.47
N HIS A 276 0.54 4.13 -12.32
CA HIS A 276 1.37 4.55 -13.44
C HIS A 276 1.73 3.38 -14.38
N HIS A 277 1.69 2.12 -13.93
CA HIS A 277 1.93 0.96 -14.79
C HIS A 277 0.82 0.69 -15.80
N VAL A 278 -0.43 1.05 -15.49
CA VAL A 278 -1.57 0.71 -16.36
C VAL A 278 -1.76 1.68 -17.54
N GLY A 279 -0.98 2.75 -17.61
CA GLY A 279 -1.06 3.75 -18.69
C GLY A 279 -0.41 3.36 -20.01
N ALA A 280 0.33 2.25 -20.09
CA ALA A 280 1.01 1.85 -21.31
C ALA A 280 0.03 1.47 -22.44
N GLY A 281 0.20 2.08 -23.62
CA GLY A 281 -0.67 1.88 -24.78
C GLY A 281 -0.24 0.78 -25.74
N ASN A 282 1.06 0.46 -25.81
CA ASN A 282 1.64 -0.50 -26.75
C ASN A 282 2.54 -1.53 -26.07
N THR A 283 2.70 -2.76 -26.68
CA THR A 283 3.59 -3.81 -26.19
C THR A 283 5.03 -3.35 -26.31
N GLY A 284 5.71 -3.31 -25.17
CA GLY A 284 7.14 -3.18 -25.09
C GLY A 284 7.66 -4.10 -23.98
N GLU A 285 8.87 -4.56 -24.11
CA GLU A 285 9.63 -5.01 -22.95
C GLU A 285 9.92 -3.78 -22.11
N ASP A 286 9.75 -3.88 -20.78
CA ASP A 286 10.28 -2.86 -19.90
C ASP A 286 11.81 -2.84 -20.02
N ASP A 287 12.46 -1.85 -19.40
CA ASP A 287 13.92 -1.71 -19.45
C ASP A 287 14.72 -2.95 -19.01
N ASP A 288 14.04 -4.02 -18.53
CA ASP A 288 14.63 -5.30 -18.09
C ASP A 288 14.28 -6.49 -18.99
N GLY A 289 13.57 -6.27 -20.12
CA GLY A 289 13.12 -7.33 -21.00
C GLY A 289 11.95 -8.14 -20.45
N VAL A 290 11.25 -7.63 -19.44
CA VAL A 290 9.98 -8.19 -18.99
C VAL A 290 8.89 -7.61 -19.89
N LEU A 291 8.16 -8.48 -20.59
CA LEU A 291 7.00 -8.09 -21.39
C LEU A 291 5.99 -7.33 -20.50
N VAL A 292 6.04 -6.02 -20.56
CA VAL A 292 4.97 -5.18 -20.03
C VAL A 292 3.81 -5.34 -21.00
N THR A 293 2.88 -6.19 -20.60
CA THR A 293 1.75 -6.53 -21.45
C THR A 293 0.90 -5.29 -21.69
N ASN A 294 0.82 -4.94 -22.92
CA ASN A 294 -0.01 -3.89 -23.52
C ASN A 294 -1.48 -3.99 -23.30
N GLY A 295 -1.94 -4.59 -22.41
CA GLY A 295 -3.37 -4.69 -22.23
C GLY A 295 -3.89 -4.04 -20.95
N SER A 296 -3.02 -3.48 -20.11
CA SER A 296 -3.45 -3.01 -18.79
C SER A 296 -4.46 -1.86 -18.86
N ARG A 297 -4.41 -1.02 -19.90
CA ARG A 297 -5.48 -0.03 -20.19
C ARG A 297 -6.86 -0.68 -20.38
N LYS A 298 -6.91 -1.85 -21.01
CA LYS A 298 -8.18 -2.56 -21.27
C LYS A 298 -8.92 -2.92 -19.99
N GLY A 299 -8.20 -3.17 -18.90
CA GLY A 299 -8.79 -3.49 -17.61
C GLY A 299 -9.53 -2.31 -16.95
N LEU A 300 -9.28 -1.07 -17.39
CA LEU A 300 -9.90 0.14 -16.87
C LEU A 300 -11.29 0.34 -17.49
N SER A 301 -12.27 -0.45 -17.06
CA SER A 301 -13.65 -0.44 -17.55
C SER A 301 -14.49 0.64 -16.88
N GLU A 302 -15.44 1.20 -17.61
CA GLU A 302 -16.50 2.09 -17.08
C GLU A 302 -17.47 1.36 -16.14
N LYS A 303 -17.46 0.04 -16.11
CA LYS A 303 -18.24 -0.79 -15.20
C LYS A 303 -17.90 -0.52 -13.72
N TYR A 304 -16.66 -0.11 -13.43
CA TYR A 304 -16.30 0.28 -12.08
C TYR A 304 -16.89 1.64 -11.73
N GLN A 305 -17.88 1.62 -10.83
CA GLN A 305 -18.53 2.83 -10.33
C GLN A 305 -17.55 3.65 -9.46
N TYR A 306 -16.78 2.97 -8.62
CA TYR A 306 -15.77 3.57 -7.75
C TYR A 306 -14.37 3.24 -8.25
N ARG A 307 -13.50 4.25 -8.29
CA ARG A 307 -12.17 4.12 -8.91
C ARG A 307 -11.13 4.79 -8.02
N LEU A 308 -10.10 4.04 -7.66
CA LEU A 308 -9.00 4.55 -6.87
C LEU A 308 -7.65 4.12 -7.46
N GLY A 309 -6.87 5.08 -7.90
CA GLY A 309 -5.49 4.88 -8.32
C GLY A 309 -4.54 5.20 -7.16
N LEU A 310 -3.51 4.39 -6.97
CA LEU A 310 -2.45 4.60 -5.99
C LEU A 310 -1.12 4.74 -6.71
N SER A 311 -0.38 5.80 -6.45
CA SER A 311 0.98 5.96 -6.98
C SER A 311 1.81 6.90 -6.11
N ALA A 312 3.13 6.79 -6.15
CA ALA A 312 4.01 7.81 -5.60
C ALA A 312 4.19 8.99 -6.57
N THR A 313 4.06 8.73 -7.86
CA THR A 313 3.99 9.69 -8.95
C THR A 313 3.19 9.08 -10.08
N ILE A 314 2.26 9.84 -10.64
CA ILE A 314 1.43 9.38 -11.77
C ILE A 314 2.07 9.70 -13.12
N GLU A 315 3.01 10.64 -13.12
CA GLU A 315 3.73 11.03 -14.33
C GLU A 315 4.51 9.84 -14.89
N ARG A 316 4.27 9.55 -16.17
CA ARG A 316 4.97 8.53 -16.93
C ARG A 316 6.05 9.20 -17.77
N TYR A 317 7.29 8.86 -17.49
CA TYR A 317 8.44 9.45 -18.19
C TYR A 317 8.39 9.05 -19.67
N PHE A 318 8.45 10.02 -20.56
CA PHE A 318 8.34 9.86 -22.02
C PHE A 318 7.00 9.29 -22.55
N ASP A 319 5.94 9.22 -21.71
CA ASP A 319 4.62 8.72 -22.12
C ASP A 319 3.51 9.65 -21.57
N GLN A 320 3.38 10.83 -22.16
CA GLN A 320 2.36 11.80 -21.78
C GLN A 320 0.95 11.26 -22.08
N ASP A 321 0.77 10.56 -23.20
CA ASP A 321 -0.51 9.95 -23.57
C ASP A 321 -0.98 8.94 -22.52
N GLY A 322 -0.04 8.13 -21.98
CA GLY A 322 -0.33 7.21 -20.89
C GLY A 322 -0.70 7.92 -19.59
N THR A 323 -0.04 9.03 -19.28
CA THR A 323 -0.34 9.87 -18.12
C THR A 323 -1.74 10.47 -18.24
N ASP A 324 -2.05 11.08 -19.37
CA ASP A 324 -3.36 11.72 -19.62
C ASP A 324 -4.49 10.70 -19.61
N PHE A 325 -4.27 9.51 -20.19
CA PHE A 325 -5.24 8.42 -20.14
C PHE A 325 -5.58 8.01 -18.70
N ILE A 326 -4.58 7.81 -17.84
CA ILE A 326 -4.82 7.46 -16.44
C ILE A 326 -5.58 8.58 -15.73
N ARG A 327 -5.14 9.82 -15.89
CA ARG A 327 -5.79 10.97 -15.27
C ARG A 327 -7.26 11.06 -15.67
N ASN A 328 -7.57 10.96 -16.96
CA ASN A 328 -8.95 11.01 -17.46
C ASN A 328 -9.82 9.90 -16.87
N TYR A 329 -9.28 8.67 -16.74
CA TYR A 329 -10.04 7.55 -16.18
C TYR A 329 -10.41 7.74 -14.70
N PHE A 330 -9.55 8.34 -13.92
CA PHE A 330 -9.78 8.57 -12.48
C PHE A 330 -10.43 9.92 -12.16
N THR A 331 -10.71 10.76 -13.16
CA THR A 331 -11.40 12.04 -12.96
C THR A 331 -12.81 11.80 -12.44
N GLY A 332 -13.19 12.51 -11.37
CA GLY A 332 -14.53 12.49 -10.79
C GLY A 332 -15.30 13.79 -11.06
N SER A 333 -16.34 14.05 -10.28
CA SER A 333 -17.25 15.19 -10.47
C SER A 333 -16.60 16.56 -10.23
N SER A 334 -15.53 16.63 -9.43
CA SER A 334 -14.77 17.86 -9.21
C SER A 334 -13.96 18.30 -10.44
N GLY A 335 -13.79 17.42 -11.43
CA GLY A 335 -12.89 17.63 -12.56
C GLY A 335 -11.43 17.28 -12.24
N ASP A 336 -11.10 16.94 -11.00
CA ASP A 336 -9.76 16.56 -10.57
C ASP A 336 -9.57 15.03 -10.65
N SER A 337 -8.44 14.60 -11.19
CA SER A 337 -8.02 13.21 -11.17
C SER A 337 -7.22 12.86 -9.91
N THR A 338 -6.38 13.78 -9.42
CA THR A 338 -5.59 13.61 -8.21
C THR A 338 -6.30 14.28 -7.04
N VAL A 339 -6.96 13.49 -6.21
CA VAL A 339 -7.78 13.99 -5.09
C VAL A 339 -6.97 14.20 -3.80
N TYR A 340 -5.83 13.53 -3.70
CA TYR A 340 -4.94 13.74 -2.56
C TYR A 340 -3.47 13.56 -2.94
N THR A 341 -2.67 14.55 -2.51
CA THR A 341 -1.21 14.53 -2.71
C THR A 341 -0.51 14.60 -1.36
N MET A 342 0.48 13.74 -1.17
CA MET A 342 1.41 13.82 -0.05
C MET A 342 2.84 13.72 -0.60
N SER A 343 3.49 14.88 -0.73
CA SER A 343 4.86 14.95 -1.22
C SER A 343 5.86 14.31 -0.26
N LEU A 344 7.05 13.98 -0.76
CA LEU A 344 8.12 13.49 0.10
C LEU A 344 8.50 14.51 1.18
N LYS A 345 8.52 15.80 0.83
CA LYS A 345 8.80 16.89 1.77
C LYS A 345 7.80 16.86 2.93
N GLN A 346 6.52 16.86 2.62
CA GLN A 346 5.47 16.77 3.64
C GLN A 346 5.61 15.51 4.50
N ALA A 347 5.92 14.36 3.88
CA ALA A 347 6.09 13.11 4.62
C ALA A 347 7.29 13.14 5.59
N ILE A 348 8.37 13.85 5.25
CA ILE A 348 9.52 14.08 6.12
C ILE A 348 9.18 15.11 7.21
N ASP A 349 8.58 16.23 6.84
CA ASP A 349 8.24 17.33 7.77
C ASP A 349 7.22 16.87 8.82
N GLU A 350 6.26 16.02 8.42
CA GLU A 350 5.30 15.38 9.32
C GLU A 350 5.85 14.13 10.02
N GLU A 351 7.14 13.87 9.91
CA GLU A 351 7.82 12.73 10.51
C GLU A 351 7.20 11.35 10.14
N LYS A 352 6.66 11.18 8.96
CA LYS A 352 6.20 9.88 8.45
C LYS A 352 7.35 9.08 7.83
N LEU A 353 8.36 9.80 7.33
CA LEU A 353 9.61 9.29 6.83
C LEU A 353 10.77 9.91 7.60
N CYS A 354 11.92 9.23 7.66
CA CYS A 354 13.12 9.79 8.25
C CYS A 354 13.82 10.77 7.30
N ARG A 355 14.59 11.69 7.87
CA ARG A 355 15.49 12.55 7.10
C ARG A 355 16.63 11.72 6.48
N TYR A 356 17.39 12.32 5.56
CA TYR A 356 18.50 11.59 4.91
C TYR A 356 19.63 12.52 4.49
N ASN A 357 20.82 11.93 4.38
CA ASN A 357 21.96 12.53 3.70
C ASN A 357 22.05 11.96 2.29
N TYR A 358 22.50 12.77 1.34
CA TYR A 358 22.69 12.36 -0.05
C TYR A 358 24.13 12.63 -0.50
N TYR A 359 24.80 11.61 -0.99
CA TYR A 359 26.21 11.64 -1.38
C TYR A 359 26.35 11.20 -2.84
N PRO A 360 26.22 12.12 -3.83
CA PRO A 360 26.49 11.81 -5.22
C PRO A 360 27.99 11.66 -5.46
N SER A 361 28.39 10.61 -6.16
CA SER A 361 29.76 10.36 -6.60
C SER A 361 29.80 10.20 -8.11
N PHE A 362 30.81 10.77 -8.77
CA PHE A 362 30.94 10.70 -10.22
C PHE A 362 32.12 9.84 -10.61
N VAL A 363 31.90 8.94 -11.57
CA VAL A 363 32.93 8.11 -12.19
C VAL A 363 32.95 8.34 -13.70
N GLU A 364 34.03 7.98 -14.35
CA GLU A 364 34.17 8.08 -15.80
C GLU A 364 34.11 6.70 -16.44
N LEU A 365 33.59 6.60 -17.68
CA LEU A 365 33.69 5.40 -18.48
C LEU A 365 35.16 5.13 -18.84
N SER A 366 35.55 3.85 -18.91
CA SER A 366 36.82 3.47 -19.52
C SER A 366 36.86 3.89 -20.99
N GLU A 367 38.02 3.96 -21.61
CA GLU A 367 38.13 4.29 -23.02
C GLU A 367 37.38 3.28 -23.91
N GLU A 368 37.43 1.99 -23.59
CA GLU A 368 36.73 0.94 -24.31
C GLU A 368 35.20 1.10 -24.17
N GLU A 369 34.71 1.32 -22.95
CA GLU A 369 33.30 1.59 -22.69
C GLU A 369 32.84 2.84 -23.43
N PHE A 370 33.64 3.88 -23.44
CA PHE A 370 33.28 5.14 -24.10
C PHE A 370 33.26 5.01 -25.62
N ILE A 371 34.20 4.28 -26.23
CA ILE A 371 34.20 4.00 -27.68
C ILE A 371 32.90 3.29 -28.07
N GLU A 372 32.50 2.27 -27.35
CA GLU A 372 31.25 1.54 -27.63
C GLU A 372 30.01 2.41 -27.35
N TYR A 373 30.01 3.18 -26.27
CA TYR A 373 28.96 4.14 -25.96
C TYR A 373 28.77 5.16 -27.11
N LYS A 374 29.85 5.73 -27.62
CA LYS A 374 29.87 6.66 -28.75
C LYS A 374 29.33 5.99 -30.04
N ARG A 375 29.77 4.75 -30.32
CA ARG A 375 29.29 3.95 -31.46
C ARG A 375 27.77 3.74 -31.40
N LEU A 376 27.26 3.31 -30.26
CA LEU A 376 25.82 3.09 -30.06
C LEU A 376 25.04 4.41 -30.14
N THR A 377 25.60 5.52 -29.64
CA THR A 377 24.98 6.84 -29.72
C THR A 377 24.77 7.26 -31.18
N LYS A 378 25.82 7.18 -32.01
CA LYS A 378 25.73 7.50 -33.44
C LYS A 378 24.71 6.65 -34.20
N LEU A 379 24.70 5.35 -33.95
CA LEU A 379 23.73 4.44 -34.56
C LEU A 379 22.30 4.76 -34.09
N ALA A 380 22.10 5.02 -32.82
CA ALA A 380 20.78 5.37 -32.28
C ALA A 380 20.23 6.64 -32.93
N VAL A 381 21.03 7.69 -33.03
CA VAL A 381 20.67 8.96 -33.69
C VAL A 381 20.26 8.71 -35.15
N SER A 382 21.03 7.92 -35.89
CA SER A 382 20.71 7.59 -37.30
C SER A 382 19.34 6.91 -37.42
N TYR A 383 19.06 5.91 -36.58
CA TYR A 383 17.78 5.20 -36.59
C TYR A 383 16.60 6.02 -36.08
N LEU A 384 16.78 6.83 -35.04
CA LEU A 384 15.73 7.69 -34.49
C LEU A 384 15.29 8.79 -35.46
N SER A 385 16.19 9.20 -36.37
CA SER A 385 15.90 10.19 -37.42
C SER A 385 15.10 9.63 -38.58
N SER A 386 14.88 8.30 -38.63
CA SER A 386 14.13 7.65 -39.71
C SER A 386 12.64 7.94 -39.62
N LYS A 387 11.99 7.99 -40.81
CA LYS A 387 10.51 8.08 -40.92
C LYS A 387 9.82 6.72 -40.67
N HIS A 388 10.56 5.62 -40.75
CA HIS A 388 10.03 4.27 -40.62
C HIS A 388 9.95 3.86 -39.15
N TYR A 389 8.78 3.40 -38.74
CA TYR A 389 8.52 3.01 -37.33
C TYR A 389 9.47 1.91 -36.82
N GLU A 390 9.68 0.85 -37.63
CA GLU A 390 10.58 -0.25 -37.24
C GLU A 390 12.05 0.19 -37.07
N GLU A 391 12.49 1.19 -37.82
CA GLU A 391 13.84 1.74 -37.65
C GLU A 391 13.94 2.56 -36.36
N ARG A 392 12.93 3.32 -36.05
CA ARG A 392 12.88 4.05 -34.75
C ARG A 392 12.92 3.11 -33.57
N LEU A 393 12.19 1.97 -33.61
CA LEU A 393 12.29 0.94 -32.58
C LEU A 393 13.71 0.38 -32.43
N LYS A 394 14.45 0.21 -33.53
CA LYS A 394 15.87 -0.17 -33.45
C LYS A 394 16.71 0.91 -32.78
N GLY A 395 16.41 2.19 -33.03
CA GLY A 395 17.03 3.33 -32.35
C GLY A 395 16.78 3.31 -30.84
N GLU A 396 15.55 3.08 -30.41
CA GLU A 396 15.17 2.97 -29.00
C GLU A 396 15.92 1.82 -28.31
N ASN A 397 16.00 0.65 -28.96
CA ASN A 397 16.76 -0.49 -28.45
C ASN A 397 18.26 -0.19 -28.30
N LEU A 398 18.82 0.63 -29.18
CA LEU A 398 20.21 1.08 -29.07
C LEU A 398 20.40 2.05 -27.88
N ILE A 399 19.43 2.91 -27.60
CA ILE A 399 19.43 3.76 -26.40
C ILE A 399 19.46 2.88 -25.13
N ILE A 400 18.63 1.83 -25.08
CA ILE A 400 18.62 0.88 -23.96
C ILE A 400 20.00 0.20 -23.81
N LYS A 401 20.58 -0.29 -24.90
CA LYS A 401 21.92 -0.91 -24.88
C LYS A 401 22.99 0.07 -24.41
N ARG A 402 22.93 1.31 -24.88
CA ARG A 402 23.82 2.39 -24.42
C ARG A 402 23.66 2.65 -22.92
N GLY A 403 22.43 2.68 -22.43
CA GLY A 403 22.12 2.84 -20.99
C GLY A 403 22.70 1.71 -20.14
N LYS A 404 22.83 0.48 -20.68
CA LYS A 404 23.49 -0.63 -19.98
C LYS A 404 24.97 -0.37 -19.74
N ILE A 405 25.70 0.26 -20.67
CA ILE A 405 27.12 0.63 -20.47
C ILE A 405 27.26 1.60 -19.27
N VAL A 406 26.44 2.62 -19.23
CA VAL A 406 26.42 3.59 -18.11
C VAL A 406 26.05 2.93 -16.79
N ARG A 407 25.06 2.02 -16.82
CA ARG A 407 24.61 1.30 -15.64
C ARG A 407 25.69 0.40 -15.07
N ASP A 408 26.40 -0.32 -15.94
CA ASP A 408 27.33 -1.39 -15.60
C ASP A 408 28.81 -0.92 -15.61
N ALA A 409 29.08 0.40 -15.72
CA ALA A 409 30.41 0.98 -15.84
C ALA A 409 31.39 0.45 -14.77
N ALA A 410 32.54 -0.08 -15.19
CA ALA A 410 33.51 -0.74 -14.33
C ALA A 410 34.03 0.15 -13.19
N ALA A 411 34.23 1.45 -13.49
CA ALA A 411 34.69 2.42 -12.48
C ALA A 411 33.76 2.57 -11.28
N LYS A 412 32.49 2.16 -11.37
CA LYS A 412 31.56 2.17 -10.23
C LYS A 412 31.94 1.19 -9.13
N ILE A 413 32.60 0.11 -9.47
CA ILE A 413 33.11 -0.86 -8.50
C ILE A 413 34.22 -0.23 -7.64
N ASN A 414 35.11 0.55 -8.25
CA ASN A 414 36.15 1.28 -7.52
C ASN A 414 35.53 2.33 -6.56
N ALA A 415 34.54 3.07 -7.06
CA ALA A 415 33.80 4.02 -6.22
C ALA A 415 33.05 3.32 -5.06
N PHE A 416 32.50 2.14 -5.28
CA PHE A 416 31.93 1.32 -4.20
C PHE A 416 32.98 0.97 -3.14
N VAL A 417 34.17 0.53 -3.54
CA VAL A 417 35.28 0.23 -2.61
C VAL A 417 35.64 1.47 -1.78
N ASP A 418 35.74 2.64 -2.42
CA ASP A 418 36.05 3.89 -1.73
C ASP A 418 34.95 4.30 -0.73
N ILE A 419 33.69 4.13 -1.10
CA ILE A 419 32.56 4.36 -0.18
C ILE A 419 32.62 3.39 1.00
N MET A 420 32.84 2.10 0.76
CA MET A 420 32.91 1.09 1.82
C MET A 420 34.03 1.33 2.82
N LYS A 421 35.19 1.82 2.37
CA LYS A 421 36.31 2.19 3.24
C LYS A 421 36.01 3.39 4.15
N ASN A 422 35.08 4.24 3.75
CA ASN A 422 34.72 5.46 4.49
C ASN A 422 33.45 5.32 5.33
N ILE A 423 32.69 4.22 5.19
CA ILE A 423 31.52 3.96 6.01
C ILE A 423 31.94 3.34 7.35
N SER A 424 31.56 3.99 8.45
CA SER A 424 31.88 3.53 9.81
C SER A 424 31.09 2.29 10.27
N ASP A 425 29.90 2.08 9.72
CA ASP A 425 29.00 0.97 10.06
C ASP A 425 28.32 0.46 8.79
N ILE A 426 28.55 -0.81 8.46
CA ILE A 426 28.03 -1.47 7.26
C ILE A 426 26.71 -2.21 7.48
N LYS A 427 26.21 -2.24 8.71
CA LYS A 427 24.95 -2.92 9.02
C LYS A 427 23.75 -2.24 8.39
N HIS A 428 22.77 -3.04 8.04
CA HIS A 428 21.52 -2.58 7.41
C HIS A 428 21.75 -1.80 6.11
N LEU A 429 22.72 -2.26 5.29
CA LEU A 429 23.06 -1.67 4.00
C LEU A 429 22.29 -2.36 2.86
N LEU A 430 21.60 -1.58 2.03
CA LEU A 430 21.05 -2.03 0.75
C LEU A 430 21.98 -1.65 -0.39
N LEU A 431 22.35 -2.61 -1.21
CA LEU A 431 23.21 -2.43 -2.35
C LEU A 431 22.43 -2.65 -3.64
N PHE A 432 22.13 -1.57 -4.35
CA PHE A 432 21.43 -1.64 -5.63
C PHE A 432 22.43 -1.75 -6.77
N CYS A 433 22.52 -2.93 -7.37
CA CYS A 433 23.46 -3.27 -8.43
C CYS A 433 22.78 -4.01 -9.58
N SER A 434 23.47 -4.11 -10.72
CA SER A 434 23.00 -4.88 -11.86
C SER A 434 23.40 -6.36 -11.73
N GLU A 435 22.80 -7.20 -12.56
CA GLU A 435 23.14 -8.63 -12.60
C GLU A 435 24.61 -8.87 -12.98
N ASN A 436 25.17 -8.02 -13.83
CA ASN A 436 26.56 -8.12 -14.26
C ASN A 436 27.59 -7.75 -13.17
N GLN A 437 27.15 -7.04 -12.12
CA GLN A 437 28.01 -6.58 -11.03
C GLN A 437 28.03 -7.54 -9.83
N TYR A 438 27.10 -8.52 -9.76
CA TYR A 438 26.99 -9.39 -8.58
C TYR A 438 28.28 -10.13 -8.26
N ASP A 439 28.85 -10.85 -9.23
CA ASP A 439 29.99 -11.73 -8.98
C ASP A 439 31.25 -10.96 -8.54
N GLU A 440 31.43 -9.73 -9.02
CA GLU A 440 32.55 -8.88 -8.65
C GLU A 440 32.33 -8.28 -7.25
N LEU A 441 31.13 -7.82 -6.95
CA LEU A 441 30.78 -7.30 -5.63
C LEU A 441 30.86 -8.39 -4.56
N GLU A 442 30.39 -9.60 -4.83
CA GLU A 442 30.48 -10.73 -3.90
C GLU A 442 31.95 -11.11 -3.63
N LYS A 443 32.82 -11.14 -4.63
CA LYS A 443 34.27 -11.34 -4.46
C LYS A 443 34.91 -10.29 -3.56
N LEU A 444 34.51 -9.03 -3.70
CA LEU A 444 35.00 -7.94 -2.84
C LEU A 444 34.51 -8.08 -1.39
N LEU A 445 33.24 -8.44 -1.20
CA LEU A 445 32.67 -8.65 0.14
C LEU A 445 33.29 -9.86 0.84
N ASP A 446 33.67 -10.89 0.08
CA ASP A 446 34.39 -12.05 0.61
C ASP A 446 35.87 -11.76 0.95
N SER A 447 36.39 -10.62 0.44
CA SER A 447 37.79 -10.18 0.64
C SER A 447 37.85 -8.94 1.51
N PRO A 448 37.75 -9.04 2.84
CA PRO A 448 37.59 -7.89 3.74
C PRO A 448 38.76 -6.88 3.66
N SER A 449 39.98 -7.35 3.39
CA SER A 449 41.13 -6.47 3.21
C SER A 449 40.98 -5.48 2.02
N SER A 450 40.25 -5.86 0.99
CA SER A 450 39.99 -5.00 -0.17
C SER A 450 39.08 -3.80 0.18
N LEU A 451 38.27 -3.95 1.22
CA LEU A 451 37.34 -2.97 1.73
C LEU A 451 37.75 -2.31 3.04
N ASP A 452 39.00 -2.59 3.50
CA ASP A 452 39.52 -2.12 4.80
C ASP A 452 38.65 -2.55 5.98
N LEU A 453 38.06 -3.75 5.90
CA LEU A 453 37.19 -4.31 6.92
C LEU A 453 37.97 -5.34 7.76
N LYS A 454 37.64 -5.42 9.05
CA LYS A 454 38.22 -6.38 9.97
C LYS A 454 37.78 -7.83 9.71
N LYS A 455 36.59 -8.02 9.15
CA LYS A 455 35.98 -9.30 8.78
C LYS A 455 35.13 -9.15 7.54
N SER A 456 34.91 -10.25 6.83
CA SER A 456 33.92 -10.26 5.75
C SER A 456 32.51 -9.98 6.29
N PRO A 457 31.75 -9.05 5.66
CA PRO A 457 30.37 -8.81 6.03
C PRO A 457 29.50 -10.00 5.65
N THR A 458 28.47 -10.24 6.43
CA THR A 458 27.42 -11.21 6.06
C THR A 458 26.47 -10.54 5.05
N TYR A 459 26.23 -11.21 3.92
CA TYR A 459 25.36 -10.66 2.89
C TYR A 459 24.49 -11.72 2.23
N HIS A 460 23.41 -11.27 1.57
CA HIS A 460 22.57 -12.11 0.74
C HIS A 460 22.11 -11.38 -0.52
N ARG A 461 21.99 -12.12 -1.63
CA ARG A 461 21.47 -11.63 -2.91
C ARG A 461 19.97 -11.89 -3.01
N ILE A 462 19.18 -10.85 -3.27
CA ILE A 462 17.75 -10.95 -3.57
C ILE A 462 17.51 -10.48 -5.00
N THR A 463 17.15 -11.42 -5.87
CA THR A 463 16.77 -11.15 -7.26
C THR A 463 15.37 -11.68 -7.55
N TYR A 464 14.87 -11.49 -8.77
CA TYR A 464 13.59 -12.07 -9.17
C TYR A 464 13.57 -13.60 -9.02
N ASN A 465 14.67 -14.24 -9.30
CA ASN A 465 14.82 -15.71 -9.28
C ASN A 465 15.48 -16.27 -8.03
N ILE A 466 16.05 -15.44 -7.14
CA ILE A 466 16.81 -15.86 -5.96
C ILE A 466 16.34 -15.10 -4.72
N PRO A 467 15.86 -15.81 -3.70
CA PRO A 467 15.39 -17.19 -3.74
C PRO A 467 14.09 -17.33 -4.54
N LYS A 468 13.88 -18.46 -5.16
CA LYS A 468 12.68 -18.74 -5.97
C LYS A 468 11.39 -18.73 -5.15
N LYS A 469 11.47 -19.15 -3.86
CA LYS A 469 10.30 -19.20 -2.98
C LYS A 469 10.16 -17.92 -2.18
N LYS A 470 8.96 -17.34 -2.19
CA LYS A 470 8.62 -16.14 -1.42
C LYS A 470 8.90 -16.29 0.08
N LYS A 471 8.61 -17.45 0.67
CA LYS A 471 8.85 -17.71 2.09
C LYS A 471 10.34 -17.53 2.46
N ASP A 472 11.24 -17.91 1.56
CA ASP A 472 12.67 -17.76 1.76
C ASP A 472 13.10 -16.29 1.67
N ARG A 473 12.47 -15.49 0.79
CA ARG A 473 12.71 -14.03 0.72
C ARG A 473 12.32 -13.34 2.02
N MET A 474 11.15 -13.67 2.56
CA MET A 474 10.69 -13.11 3.84
C MET A 474 11.63 -13.49 5.01
N ARG A 475 12.18 -14.72 4.97
CA ARG A 475 13.18 -15.13 5.95
C ARG A 475 14.45 -14.29 5.83
N ILE A 476 14.97 -14.10 4.61
CA ILE A 476 16.18 -13.29 4.40
C ILE A 476 15.99 -11.86 4.88
N LEU A 477 14.81 -11.25 4.63
CA LEU A 477 14.51 -9.91 5.13
C LEU A 477 14.39 -9.87 6.66
N LYS A 478 13.91 -10.93 7.27
CA LYS A 478 13.90 -11.08 8.73
C LYS A 478 15.32 -11.23 9.27
N ASP A 479 16.13 -12.10 8.66
CA ASP A 479 17.53 -12.31 9.03
C ASP A 479 18.35 -11.00 8.87
N PHE A 480 18.00 -10.16 7.88
CA PHE A 480 18.56 -8.80 7.73
C PHE A 480 18.10 -7.86 8.84
N ALA A 481 16.84 -7.91 9.23
CA ALA A 481 16.31 -7.14 10.35
C ALA A 481 16.96 -7.57 11.68
N ASP A 482 17.22 -8.87 11.83
CA ASP A 482 17.88 -9.49 12.99
C ASP A 482 19.43 -9.39 12.95
N GLU A 483 19.99 -8.65 11.97
CA GLU A 483 21.45 -8.46 11.78
C GLU A 483 22.25 -9.76 11.54
N ASP A 484 21.60 -10.82 11.10
CA ASP A 484 22.27 -12.04 10.63
C ASP A 484 22.88 -11.81 9.24
N TYR A 485 22.26 -10.92 8.43
CA TYR A 485 22.83 -10.32 7.23
C TYR A 485 23.03 -8.82 7.44
N GLU A 486 24.25 -8.35 7.17
CA GLU A 486 24.62 -6.92 7.25
C GLU A 486 24.27 -6.19 5.96
N ILE A 487 24.33 -6.89 4.81
CA ILE A 487 24.14 -6.31 3.47
C ILE A 487 23.14 -7.14 2.66
N ILE A 488 22.22 -6.47 1.97
CA ILE A 488 21.38 -7.07 0.93
C ILE A 488 21.78 -6.50 -0.43
N LEU A 489 22.16 -7.40 -1.35
CA LEU A 489 22.37 -7.05 -2.75
C LEU A 489 21.06 -7.27 -3.52
N SER A 490 20.63 -6.27 -4.29
CA SER A 490 19.43 -6.39 -5.09
C SER A 490 19.53 -5.59 -6.38
N ASN A 491 18.88 -6.10 -7.42
CA ASN A 491 18.63 -5.33 -8.63
C ASN A 491 17.32 -4.53 -8.45
N ARG A 492 16.21 -5.03 -9.00
CA ARG A 492 14.90 -4.34 -8.97
C ARG A 492 13.92 -4.89 -7.94
N VAL A 493 14.15 -6.07 -7.43
CA VAL A 493 13.16 -6.78 -6.59
C VAL A 493 12.83 -6.03 -5.30
N LEU A 494 13.77 -5.22 -4.79
CA LEU A 494 13.52 -4.34 -3.65
C LEU A 494 12.87 -3.01 -4.05
N ASP A 495 12.83 -2.65 -5.33
CA ASP A 495 12.23 -1.40 -5.79
C ASP A 495 10.72 -1.42 -5.56
N GLU A 496 10.09 -2.61 -5.63
CA GLU A 496 8.65 -2.75 -5.55
C GLU A 496 8.23 -3.91 -4.63
N GLY A 497 7.32 -3.64 -3.70
CA GLY A 497 6.59 -4.65 -2.94
C GLY A 497 7.27 -5.31 -1.74
N MET A 498 8.49 -4.93 -1.35
CA MET A 498 9.11 -5.43 -0.12
C MET A 498 9.40 -4.32 0.89
N ASP A 499 9.12 -4.60 2.16
CA ASP A 499 9.32 -3.64 3.24
C ASP A 499 10.62 -3.91 3.99
N VAL A 500 11.50 -2.90 4.07
CA VAL A 500 12.81 -2.99 4.73
C VAL A 500 13.05 -1.73 5.59
N PRO A 501 12.22 -1.47 6.62
CA PRO A 501 12.32 -0.26 7.43
C PRO A 501 13.65 -0.16 8.20
N GLN A 502 14.32 -1.30 8.47
CA GLN A 502 15.59 -1.38 9.16
C GLN A 502 16.76 -0.81 8.35
N ALA A 503 16.64 -0.68 7.01
CA ALA A 503 17.73 -0.18 6.18
C ALA A 503 18.16 1.23 6.61
N LYS A 504 19.40 1.39 7.01
CA LYS A 504 20.02 2.67 7.39
C LYS A 504 20.67 3.35 6.20
N ARG A 505 21.22 2.58 5.28
CA ARG A 505 22.03 3.06 4.16
C ARG A 505 21.66 2.38 2.87
N CYS A 506 21.86 3.07 1.77
CA CYS A 506 21.90 2.42 0.47
C CYS A 506 23.01 2.96 -0.40
N ILE A 507 23.61 2.09 -1.20
CA ILE A 507 24.56 2.43 -2.26
C ILE A 507 23.90 2.04 -3.58
N VAL A 508 23.80 3.01 -4.50
CA VAL A 508 23.18 2.82 -5.82
C VAL A 508 24.28 2.79 -6.88
N LEU A 509 24.71 1.59 -7.27
CA LEU A 509 25.63 1.38 -8.39
C LEU A 509 24.89 1.36 -9.73
N ALA A 510 23.76 0.66 -9.77
CA ALA A 510 22.97 0.50 -10.98
C ALA A 510 21.63 1.19 -10.83
N SER A 511 21.34 2.12 -11.73
CA SER A 511 20.07 2.83 -11.81
C SER A 511 19.74 3.05 -13.28
N THR A 512 18.47 2.94 -13.63
CA THR A 512 17.97 3.35 -14.93
C THR A 512 17.79 4.86 -14.98
N GLY A 513 17.61 5.42 -16.17
CA GLY A 513 17.24 6.84 -16.34
C GLY A 513 15.81 7.16 -15.88
N ASN A 514 15.06 6.18 -15.38
CA ASN A 514 13.67 6.37 -14.96
C ASN A 514 13.60 6.98 -13.55
N PRO A 515 13.04 8.19 -13.39
CA PRO A 515 12.89 8.84 -12.09
C PRO A 515 12.07 8.03 -11.08
N THR A 516 11.08 7.29 -11.53
CA THR A 516 10.23 6.47 -10.66
C THR A 516 11.04 5.47 -9.85
N GLN A 517 12.05 4.85 -10.46
CA GLN A 517 12.88 3.85 -9.80
C GLN A 517 13.66 4.43 -8.61
N PHE A 518 14.32 5.57 -8.77
CA PHE A 518 15.07 6.14 -7.65
C PHE A 518 14.14 6.72 -6.57
N ILE A 519 12.96 7.23 -6.94
CA ILE A 519 11.94 7.66 -5.98
C ILE A 519 11.50 6.48 -5.11
N GLN A 520 11.26 5.32 -5.71
CA GLN A 520 10.88 4.11 -5.00
C GLN A 520 12.00 3.61 -4.09
N ARG A 521 13.25 3.53 -4.57
CA ARG A 521 14.44 3.13 -3.78
C ARG A 521 14.63 4.04 -2.57
N ARG A 522 14.63 5.36 -2.80
CA ARG A 522 14.69 6.34 -1.72
C ARG A 522 13.58 6.11 -0.71
N GLY A 523 12.35 5.97 -1.15
CA GLY A 523 11.21 5.75 -0.26
C GLY A 523 11.30 4.47 0.60
N ARG A 524 12.06 3.45 0.17
CA ARG A 524 12.30 2.24 0.97
C ARG A 524 13.25 2.50 2.12
N VAL A 525 14.32 3.22 1.83
CA VAL A 525 15.37 3.52 2.81
C VAL A 525 14.89 4.56 3.83
N LEU A 526 13.98 5.47 3.44
CA LEU A 526 13.46 6.52 4.32
C LEU A 526 12.34 6.06 5.26
N ARG A 527 11.90 4.81 5.22
CA ARG A 527 10.90 4.31 6.16
C ARG A 527 11.37 4.43 7.58
N LYS A 528 10.51 4.88 8.47
CA LYS A 528 10.79 4.88 9.91
C LYS A 528 10.93 3.45 10.42
N TYR A 529 11.82 3.27 11.36
CA TYR A 529 11.97 2.07 12.16
C TYR A 529 11.86 2.47 13.61
N ASP A 530 10.74 2.13 14.23
CA ASP A 530 10.38 2.61 15.57
C ASP A 530 11.04 1.78 16.67
N ASP A 531 11.48 0.55 16.35
CA ASP A 531 12.20 -0.32 17.28
C ASP A 531 13.67 0.10 17.43
N LEU A 532 14.34 -0.47 18.41
CA LEU A 532 15.78 -0.33 18.58
C LEU A 532 16.53 -1.38 17.76
N TYR A 533 17.69 -1.00 17.22
CA TYR A 533 18.64 -1.96 16.70
C TYR A 533 19.30 -2.76 17.83
N LYS A 534 20.00 -3.85 17.52
CA LYS A 534 20.68 -4.69 18.53
C LYS A 534 21.69 -3.91 19.39
N ASP A 535 22.28 -2.85 18.85
CA ASP A 535 23.19 -1.96 19.56
C ASP A 535 22.50 -0.92 20.46
N GLY A 536 21.17 -0.95 20.54
CA GLY A 536 20.36 0.01 21.30
C GLY A 536 20.14 1.35 20.62
N SER A 537 20.68 1.57 19.42
CA SER A 537 20.50 2.82 18.67
C SER A 537 19.12 2.87 17.99
N ARG A 538 18.69 4.08 17.61
CA ARG A 538 17.47 4.33 16.82
C ARG A 538 17.82 4.80 15.42
N LYS A 539 16.94 4.55 14.48
CA LYS A 539 17.04 5.13 13.14
C LYS A 539 16.61 6.60 13.16
N THR A 540 17.58 7.49 13.09
CA THR A 540 17.34 8.95 13.07
C THR A 540 17.29 9.50 11.65
N HIS A 541 18.11 8.95 10.76
CA HIS A 541 18.22 9.34 9.35
C HIS A 541 18.67 8.16 8.51
N ALA A 542 18.74 8.35 7.21
CA ALA A 542 19.30 7.41 6.25
C ALA A 542 20.42 8.06 5.44
N ASP A 543 21.39 7.25 4.97
CA ASP A 543 22.44 7.71 4.06
C ASP A 543 22.25 7.09 2.68
N ILE A 544 22.26 7.92 1.65
CA ILE A 544 22.09 7.50 0.26
C ILE A 544 23.35 7.88 -0.53
N PHE A 545 24.09 6.85 -0.96
CA PHE A 545 25.25 7.01 -1.83
C PHE A 545 24.84 6.68 -3.26
N ASP A 546 25.06 7.60 -4.18
CA ASP A 546 24.60 7.48 -5.57
C ASP A 546 25.78 7.62 -6.53
N ILE A 547 26.13 6.53 -7.22
CA ILE A 547 27.28 6.50 -8.12
C ILE A 547 26.82 6.76 -9.56
N LEU A 548 27.18 7.92 -10.07
CA LEU A 548 26.77 8.45 -11.37
C LEU A 548 27.95 8.42 -12.34
N VAL A 549 27.67 8.26 -13.63
CA VAL A 549 28.68 8.37 -14.69
C VAL A 549 28.74 9.80 -15.18
N LYS A 550 29.93 10.39 -15.20
CA LYS A 550 30.19 11.75 -15.67
C LYS A 550 29.95 11.81 -17.20
N PRO A 551 29.15 12.74 -17.68
CA PRO A 551 28.91 12.91 -19.11
C PRO A 551 30.14 13.46 -19.82
N ARG A 552 30.33 13.04 -21.09
CA ARG A 552 31.45 13.45 -21.93
C ARG A 552 30.95 14.11 -23.23
N ILE A 553 30.19 15.22 -23.13
CA ILE A 553 29.58 15.92 -24.28
C ILE A 553 30.61 16.33 -25.33
N TYR A 554 31.71 16.91 -24.87
CA TYR A 554 32.72 17.51 -25.78
C TYR A 554 33.52 16.46 -26.54
N ASP A 555 33.42 15.19 -26.15
CA ASP A 555 34.09 14.08 -26.81
C ASP A 555 33.23 13.45 -27.92
N LEU A 556 32.01 13.96 -28.12
CA LEU A 556 31.10 13.56 -29.18
C LEU A 556 31.28 14.45 -30.42
N ASP A 557 31.43 13.82 -31.59
CA ASP A 557 31.88 14.51 -32.82
C ASP A 557 30.76 15.28 -33.52
N ASP A 558 29.51 14.94 -33.29
CA ASP A 558 28.37 15.49 -34.02
C ASP A 558 27.30 16.07 -33.10
N LEU A 559 26.59 17.06 -33.63
CA LEU A 559 25.61 17.85 -32.89
C LEU A 559 24.42 17.02 -32.38
N GLU A 560 23.99 16.03 -33.16
CA GLU A 560 22.83 15.21 -32.78
C GLU A 560 23.18 14.25 -31.62
N SER A 561 24.39 13.67 -31.65
CA SER A 561 24.92 12.91 -30.52
C SER A 561 25.07 13.77 -29.26
N GLN A 562 25.55 15.03 -29.41
CA GLN A 562 25.63 15.98 -28.31
C GLN A 562 24.24 16.33 -27.74
N LYS A 563 23.24 16.55 -28.58
CA LYS A 563 21.85 16.80 -28.14
C LYS A 563 21.30 15.62 -27.36
N LEU A 564 21.54 14.38 -27.82
CA LEU A 564 21.11 13.17 -27.12
C LEU A 564 21.77 13.07 -25.74
N GLU A 565 23.06 13.41 -25.62
CA GLU A 565 23.78 13.43 -24.37
C GLU A 565 23.27 14.52 -23.41
N ILE A 566 22.94 15.69 -23.92
CA ILE A 566 22.33 16.77 -23.12
C ILE A 566 21.01 16.32 -22.48
N GLY A 567 20.22 15.52 -23.20
CA GLY A 567 18.99 14.94 -22.66
C GLY A 567 19.26 14.03 -21.45
N LEU A 568 20.29 13.19 -21.52
CA LEU A 568 20.69 12.33 -20.38
C LEU A 568 21.22 13.15 -19.20
N ILE A 569 22.02 14.19 -19.47
CA ILE A 569 22.54 15.07 -18.43
C ILE A 569 21.41 15.76 -17.69
N ARG A 570 20.41 16.28 -18.40
CA ARG A 570 19.24 16.88 -17.76
C ARG A 570 18.54 15.88 -16.83
N GLY A 571 18.38 14.63 -17.26
CA GLY A 571 17.83 13.58 -16.42
C GLY A 571 18.65 13.35 -15.14
N GLN A 572 19.97 13.27 -15.25
CA GLN A 572 20.87 13.10 -14.09
C GLN A 572 20.87 14.33 -13.17
N LEU A 573 20.92 15.53 -13.72
CA LEU A 573 20.86 16.77 -12.93
C LEU A 573 19.53 16.90 -12.20
N ASN A 574 18.40 16.63 -12.86
CA ASN A 574 17.10 16.62 -12.22
C ASN A 574 17.05 15.60 -11.07
N ARG A 575 17.66 14.43 -11.26
CA ARG A 575 17.77 13.43 -10.20
C ARG A 575 18.58 13.94 -9.01
N ILE A 576 19.77 14.49 -9.26
CA ILE A 576 20.62 15.04 -8.22
C ILE A 576 19.89 16.17 -7.48
N GLN A 577 19.24 17.07 -8.21
CA GLN A 577 18.48 18.17 -7.62
C GLN A 577 17.34 17.63 -6.73
N GLN A 578 16.52 16.73 -7.25
CA GLN A 578 15.41 16.14 -6.49
C GLN A 578 15.87 15.32 -5.27
N MET A 579 17.02 14.67 -5.36
CA MET A 579 17.60 13.94 -4.25
C MET A 579 18.27 14.85 -3.23
N GLY A 580 18.97 15.90 -3.69
CA GLY A 580 19.67 16.85 -2.84
C GLY A 580 18.72 17.81 -2.14
N GLU A 581 17.69 18.33 -2.80
CA GLU A 581 16.80 19.38 -2.28
C GLU A 581 16.28 19.14 -0.86
N LEU A 582 16.02 17.88 -0.50
CA LEU A 582 15.48 17.48 0.81
C LEU A 582 16.53 16.80 1.70
N ALA A 583 17.77 16.73 1.27
CA ALA A 583 18.84 16.12 2.05
C ALA A 583 19.30 17.05 3.18
N ILE A 584 19.75 16.47 4.31
CA ILE A 584 20.26 17.22 5.47
C ILE A 584 21.55 17.97 5.11
N ASN A 585 22.38 17.34 4.26
CA ASN A 585 23.70 17.82 3.84
C ASN A 585 23.69 18.54 2.49
N ASN A 586 22.57 19.16 2.14
CA ASN A 586 22.43 19.94 0.90
C ASN A 586 23.30 21.19 0.90
#